data_3ce5ef3acd05e865d70afb4d05accb08
#
_entry.id   3ce5ef3acd05e865d70afb4d05accb08
#
_cell.length_a   1.000
_cell.length_b   1.000
_cell.length_c   1.000
_cell.angle_alpha   90.00
_cell.angle_beta   90.00
_cell.angle_gamma   90.00
#
_symmetry.space_group_name_H-M   'P 1'
#
loop_
_entity.id
_entity.type
_entity.pdbx_description
1 polymer ?
#
loop_
_entity_poly.entity_id
_entity_poly.type
_entity_poly.pdbx_seq_one_letter_code
_entity_poly.pdbx_strand_id
1 'polypeptide(L)'
;MFLDYYYVILVLPALLLAMWAQGRVSSTYAKYGRVHSARRIPAQEAARQILLDNGLGNIPIQRVRGNLTDHYDPAARVLRLSDSVYGSDSVAALGVAAHECGHAIQHAQGYAPLMLRNAIIPVTNFGSKLSIPLILLGLVLGLEDCREEALPQGLKAVKSA
;
A
#
# COMPACT_ATOMS: atom_id res chain seq x y z
N MET A 1 -19.57 -19.02 -14.85
CA MET A 1 -18.72 -18.00 -14.24
C MET A 1 -19.67 -16.97 -13.61
N PHE A 2 -20.13 -17.23 -12.41
CA PHE A 2 -21.07 -16.37 -11.73
C PHE A 2 -20.25 -15.31 -10.97
N LEU A 3 -20.23 -14.08 -11.50
CA LEU A 3 -19.89 -12.93 -10.68
C LEU A 3 -20.97 -12.89 -9.59
N ASP A 4 -20.58 -13.24 -8.38
CA ASP A 4 -21.49 -13.21 -7.25
C ASP A 4 -22.06 -11.78 -7.12
N TYR A 5 -23.36 -11.64 -7.05
CA TYR A 5 -24.07 -10.36 -6.92
C TYR A 5 -23.49 -9.52 -5.75
N TYR A 6 -23.15 -10.17 -4.64
CA TYR A 6 -22.51 -9.51 -3.50
C TYR A 6 -21.12 -8.98 -3.82
N TYR A 7 -20.33 -9.69 -4.64
CA TYR A 7 -19.01 -9.23 -5.07
C TYR A 7 -19.14 -7.94 -5.89
N VAL A 8 -20.09 -7.89 -6.83
CA VAL A 8 -20.32 -6.70 -7.66
C VAL A 8 -20.75 -5.50 -6.81
N ILE A 9 -21.68 -5.70 -5.88
CA ILE A 9 -22.19 -4.61 -5.03
C ILE A 9 -21.15 -4.10 -4.03
N LEU A 10 -20.31 -4.96 -3.49
CA LEU A 10 -19.34 -4.57 -2.46
C LEU A 10 -18.00 -4.13 -3.05
N VAL A 11 -17.50 -4.84 -4.05
CA VAL A 11 -16.16 -4.61 -4.59
C VAL A 11 -16.14 -3.51 -5.65
N LEU A 12 -17.15 -3.45 -6.53
CA LEU A 12 -17.17 -2.46 -7.60
C LEU A 12 -17.22 -1.02 -7.09
N PRO A 13 -18.06 -0.62 -6.12
CA PRO A 13 -18.04 0.72 -5.56
C PRO A 13 -16.70 1.07 -4.88
N ALA A 14 -16.12 0.10 -4.15
CA ALA A 14 -14.81 0.31 -3.50
C ALA A 14 -13.70 0.53 -4.54
N LEU A 15 -13.71 -0.24 -5.64
CA LEU A 15 -12.76 -0.09 -6.74
C LEU A 15 -12.92 1.26 -7.43
N LEU A 16 -14.14 1.68 -7.74
CA LEU A 16 -14.42 2.98 -8.36
C LEU A 16 -13.98 4.13 -7.46
N LEU A 17 -14.23 4.04 -6.15
CA LEU A 17 -13.75 5.01 -5.18
C LEU A 17 -12.22 5.08 -5.13
N ALA A 18 -11.56 3.92 -5.12
CA ALA A 18 -10.10 3.85 -5.14
C ALA A 18 -9.50 4.47 -6.41
N MET A 19 -10.08 4.18 -7.58
CA MET A 19 -9.64 4.78 -8.86
C MET A 19 -9.85 6.29 -8.88
N TRP A 20 -11.00 6.77 -8.40
CA TRP A 20 -11.28 8.20 -8.28
C TRP A 20 -10.29 8.89 -7.33
N ALA A 21 -10.06 8.31 -6.15
CA ALA A 21 -9.10 8.84 -5.18
C ALA A 21 -7.68 8.89 -5.76
N GLN A 22 -7.24 7.83 -6.43
CA GLN A 22 -5.92 7.77 -7.09
C GLN A 22 -5.79 8.86 -8.17
N GLY A 23 -6.84 9.08 -8.98
CA GLY A 23 -6.86 10.15 -9.97
C GLY A 23 -6.76 11.54 -9.33
N ARG A 24 -7.45 11.77 -8.20
CA ARG A 24 -7.38 13.03 -7.43
C ARG A 24 -5.97 13.28 -6.87
N VAL A 25 -5.35 12.25 -6.30
CA VAL A 25 -3.97 12.36 -5.78
C VAL A 25 -3.00 12.71 -6.89
N SER A 26 -3.03 11.97 -8.01
CA SER A 26 -2.13 12.19 -9.15
C SER A 26 -2.30 13.58 -9.77
N SER A 27 -3.54 14.03 -9.98
CA SER A 27 -3.81 15.35 -10.55
C SER A 27 -3.39 16.49 -9.62
N THR A 28 -3.60 16.33 -8.32
CA THR A 28 -3.18 17.30 -7.30
C THR A 28 -1.66 17.39 -7.23
N TYR A 29 -0.98 16.25 -7.21
CA TYR A 29 0.48 16.19 -7.24
C TYR A 29 1.05 16.86 -8.50
N ALA A 30 0.49 16.57 -9.69
CA ALA A 30 0.92 17.20 -10.94
C ALA A 30 0.69 18.72 -10.96
N LYS A 31 -0.43 19.19 -10.38
CA LYS A 31 -0.73 20.62 -10.25
C LYS A 31 0.29 21.34 -9.36
N TYR A 32 0.49 20.86 -8.15
CA TYR A 32 1.36 21.49 -7.15
C TYR A 32 2.84 21.16 -7.33
N GLY A 33 3.17 20.17 -8.11
CA GLY A 33 4.53 19.86 -8.56
C GLY A 33 5.15 20.94 -9.45
N ARG A 34 4.30 21.80 -10.06
CA ARG A 34 4.74 22.93 -10.88
C ARG A 34 4.80 24.26 -10.11
N VAL A 35 4.34 24.26 -8.87
CA VAL A 35 4.31 25.46 -8.02
C VAL A 35 5.51 25.42 -7.09
N HIS A 36 6.39 26.37 -7.24
CA HIS A 36 7.54 26.51 -6.34
C HIS A 36 7.13 27.10 -4.99
N SER A 37 7.79 26.66 -3.93
CA SER A 37 7.61 27.22 -2.60
C SER A 37 8.18 28.65 -2.53
N ALA A 38 7.63 29.47 -1.65
CA ALA A 38 8.08 30.87 -1.48
C ALA A 38 9.56 30.97 -1.08
N ARG A 39 10.05 30.02 -0.30
CA ARG A 39 11.46 29.99 0.16
C ARG A 39 12.40 29.27 -0.79
N ARG A 40 11.90 28.58 -1.79
CA ARG A 40 12.67 27.80 -2.77
C ARG A 40 13.71 26.84 -2.16
N ILE A 41 13.45 26.31 -0.98
CA ILE A 41 14.30 25.33 -0.35
C ILE A 41 13.97 23.93 -0.89
N PRO A 42 14.97 23.07 -1.15
CA PRO A 42 14.73 21.68 -1.56
C PRO A 42 14.00 20.89 -0.48
N ALA A 43 13.18 19.92 -0.89
CA ALA A 43 12.37 19.12 0.04
C ALA A 43 13.21 18.34 1.06
N GLN A 44 14.40 17.87 0.69
CA GLN A 44 15.37 17.25 1.61
C GLN A 44 15.80 18.19 2.74
N GLU A 45 15.97 19.48 2.44
CA GLU A 45 16.42 20.46 3.42
C GLU A 45 15.27 20.85 4.35
N ALA A 46 14.07 21.00 3.81
CA ALA A 46 12.86 21.19 4.61
C ALA A 46 12.61 20.00 5.54
N ALA A 47 12.78 18.77 5.04
CA ALA A 47 12.68 17.56 5.85
C ALA A 47 13.70 17.54 6.98
N ARG A 48 14.95 17.90 6.69
CA ARG A 48 16.03 17.99 7.69
C ARG A 48 15.66 18.98 8.79
N GLN A 49 15.14 20.14 8.42
CA GLN A 49 14.72 21.14 9.40
C GLN A 49 13.59 20.63 10.28
N ILE A 50 12.56 20.01 9.69
CA ILE A 50 11.44 19.42 10.43
C ILE A 50 11.93 18.36 11.43
N LEU A 51 12.84 17.49 11.01
CA LEU A 51 13.40 16.45 11.88
C LEU A 51 14.23 17.07 13.03
N LEU A 52 15.04 18.07 12.74
CA LEU A 52 15.84 18.78 13.75
C LEU A 52 14.96 19.45 14.80
N ASP A 53 13.93 20.16 14.37
CA ASP A 53 12.99 20.89 15.25
C ASP A 53 12.23 19.93 16.18
N ASN A 54 12.13 18.64 15.80
CA ASN A 54 11.49 17.60 16.60
C ASN A 54 12.48 16.68 17.34
N GLY A 55 13.76 17.04 17.42
CA GLY A 55 14.78 16.25 18.13
C GLY A 55 15.20 14.97 17.41
N LEU A 56 14.89 14.83 16.12
CA LEU A 56 15.14 13.65 15.29
C LEU A 56 16.26 13.90 14.25
N GLY A 57 17.17 14.82 14.49
CA GLY A 57 18.24 15.18 13.58
C GLY A 57 19.24 14.04 13.27
N ASN A 58 19.21 12.97 14.05
CA ASN A 58 19.98 11.75 13.83
C ASN A 58 19.41 10.83 12.73
N ILE A 59 18.19 11.08 12.23
CA ILE A 59 17.59 10.30 11.15
C ILE A 59 18.25 10.71 9.82
N PRO A 60 18.93 9.79 9.12
CA PRO A 60 19.50 10.08 7.82
C PRO A 60 18.41 10.23 6.76
N ILE A 61 18.62 11.15 5.82
CA ILE A 61 17.77 11.35 4.66
C ILE A 61 18.50 10.80 3.44
N GLN A 62 17.91 9.80 2.78
CA GLN A 62 18.49 9.12 1.63
C GLN A 62 17.64 9.36 0.38
N ARG A 63 18.32 9.48 -0.76
CA ARG A 63 17.67 9.53 -2.07
C ARG A 63 17.45 8.11 -2.58
N VAL A 64 16.24 7.83 -3.10
CA VAL A 64 15.88 6.55 -3.71
C VAL A 64 15.36 6.77 -5.13
N ARG A 65 15.58 5.79 -6.00
CA ARG A 65 15.12 5.84 -7.39
C ARG A 65 13.59 5.72 -7.47
N GLY A 66 13.01 6.40 -8.44
CA GLY A 66 11.58 6.32 -8.74
C GLY A 66 10.82 7.62 -8.53
N ASN A 67 9.51 7.55 -8.73
CA ASN A 67 8.57 8.64 -8.49
C ASN A 67 7.57 8.20 -7.44
N LEU A 68 7.33 9.02 -6.42
CA LEU A 68 6.41 8.72 -5.31
C LEU A 68 6.73 7.38 -4.60
N THR A 69 8.02 7.05 -4.51
CA THR A 69 8.55 5.93 -3.72
C THR A 69 9.04 6.38 -2.35
N ASP A 70 8.65 7.60 -1.99
CA ASP A 70 8.97 8.23 -0.72
C ASP A 70 8.42 7.40 0.44
N HIS A 71 9.21 7.21 1.48
CA HIS A 71 8.77 6.52 2.68
C HIS A 71 9.72 6.72 3.86
N TYR A 72 9.18 6.68 5.06
CA TYR A 72 9.96 6.48 6.27
C TYR A 72 10.08 4.99 6.60
N ASP A 73 11.29 4.51 6.80
CA ASP A 73 11.57 3.13 7.22
C ASP A 73 11.79 3.09 8.75
N PRO A 74 10.82 2.60 9.52
CA PRO A 74 10.94 2.58 10.98
C PRO A 74 11.96 1.55 11.48
N ALA A 75 12.25 0.49 10.72
CA ALA A 75 13.22 -0.54 11.10
C ALA A 75 14.65 -0.03 10.96
N ALA A 76 14.95 0.62 9.82
CA ALA A 76 16.25 1.22 9.56
C ALA A 76 16.40 2.64 10.17
N ARG A 77 15.30 3.26 10.61
CA ARG A 77 15.21 4.67 11.04
C ARG A 77 15.79 5.63 10.00
N VAL A 78 15.32 5.51 8.76
CA VAL A 78 15.80 6.29 7.62
C VAL A 78 14.61 6.91 6.91
N LEU A 79 14.72 8.19 6.55
CA LEU A 79 13.79 8.87 5.65
C LEU A 79 14.29 8.71 4.21
N ARG A 80 13.49 8.10 3.34
CA ARG A 80 13.82 7.92 1.93
C ARG A 80 12.92 8.78 1.06
N LEU A 81 13.55 9.64 0.25
CA LEU A 81 12.87 10.54 -0.68
C LEU A 81 13.21 10.15 -2.12
N SER A 82 12.20 10.10 -2.97
CA SER A 82 12.33 9.75 -4.39
C SER A 82 13.08 10.82 -5.19
N ASP A 83 13.56 10.44 -6.36
CA ASP A 83 14.27 11.35 -7.28
C ASP A 83 13.46 12.61 -7.61
N SER A 84 12.13 12.46 -7.72
CA SER A 84 11.22 13.57 -8.04
C SER A 84 10.98 14.53 -6.88
N VAL A 85 11.26 14.10 -5.65
CA VAL A 85 11.00 14.86 -4.41
C VAL A 85 12.29 15.42 -3.83
N TYR A 86 13.34 14.62 -3.74
CA TYR A 86 14.57 14.92 -2.97
C TYR A 86 15.14 16.33 -3.22
N GLY A 87 15.38 16.69 -4.48
CA GLY A 87 15.95 17.99 -4.87
C GLY A 87 14.92 19.05 -5.29
N SER A 88 13.62 18.73 -5.25
CA SER A 88 12.57 19.62 -5.71
C SER A 88 12.17 20.65 -4.64
N ASP A 89 11.95 21.88 -5.05
CA ASP A 89 11.44 22.99 -4.22
C ASP A 89 9.93 23.20 -4.41
N SER A 90 9.24 22.26 -5.08
CA SER A 90 7.81 22.36 -5.35
C SER A 90 6.97 22.14 -4.08
N VAL A 91 5.79 22.77 -4.03
CA VAL A 91 4.84 22.61 -2.93
C VAL A 91 4.44 21.14 -2.73
N ALA A 92 4.28 20.38 -3.83
CA ALA A 92 3.97 18.96 -3.76
C ALA A 92 5.13 18.15 -3.12
N ALA A 93 6.37 18.42 -3.54
CA ALA A 93 7.54 17.73 -2.99
C ALA A 93 7.74 18.03 -1.50
N LEU A 94 7.57 19.28 -1.10
CA LEU A 94 7.62 19.68 0.31
C LEU A 94 6.52 19.00 1.13
N GLY A 95 5.31 18.91 0.58
CA GLY A 95 4.20 18.21 1.24
C GLY A 95 4.46 16.72 1.45
N VAL A 96 5.03 16.03 0.44
CA VAL A 96 5.42 14.61 0.55
C VAL A 96 6.53 14.45 1.60
N ALA A 97 7.59 15.25 1.54
CA ALA A 97 8.68 15.18 2.49
C ALA A 97 8.23 15.45 3.94
N ALA A 98 7.35 16.43 4.13
CA ALA A 98 6.76 16.72 5.44
C ALA A 98 5.87 15.57 5.94
N HIS A 99 5.13 14.90 5.06
CA HIS A 99 4.32 13.72 5.38
C HIS A 99 5.19 12.58 5.92
N GLU A 100 6.29 12.27 5.24
CA GLU A 100 7.20 11.21 5.67
C GLU A 100 7.93 11.57 6.99
N CYS A 101 8.26 12.85 7.19
CA CYS A 101 8.74 13.34 8.50
C CYS A 101 7.70 13.14 9.60
N GLY A 102 6.41 13.33 9.29
CA GLY A 102 5.30 13.05 10.20
C GLY A 102 5.30 11.60 10.67
N HIS A 103 5.56 10.63 9.78
CA HIS A 103 5.69 9.23 10.15
C HIS A 103 6.88 8.96 11.07
N ALA A 104 8.01 9.63 10.83
CA ALA A 104 9.17 9.54 11.71
C ALA A 104 8.88 10.07 13.12
N ILE A 105 8.18 11.20 13.22
CA ILE A 105 7.76 11.83 14.49
C ILE A 105 6.77 10.92 15.22
N GLN A 106 5.75 10.41 14.53
CA GLN A 106 4.76 9.48 15.09
C GLN A 106 5.43 8.22 15.64
N HIS A 107 6.42 7.68 14.91
CA HIS A 107 7.17 6.52 15.38
C HIS A 107 7.98 6.83 16.63
N ALA A 108 8.66 7.98 16.68
CA ALA A 108 9.44 8.40 17.83
C ALA A 108 8.57 8.64 19.09
N GLN A 109 7.34 9.11 18.90
CA GLN A 109 6.37 9.34 19.97
C GLN A 109 5.60 8.09 20.39
N GLY A 110 5.83 6.93 19.73
CA GLY A 110 5.10 5.69 20.01
C GLY A 110 3.61 5.78 19.67
N TYR A 111 3.23 6.48 18.61
CA TYR A 111 1.84 6.69 18.22
C TYR A 111 1.12 5.36 17.96
N ALA A 112 0.19 5.02 18.85
CA ALA A 112 -0.47 3.71 18.91
C ALA A 112 -1.14 3.26 17.58
N PRO A 113 -1.87 4.11 16.82
CA PRO A 113 -2.45 3.70 15.55
C PRO A 113 -1.41 3.30 14.49
N LEU A 114 -0.24 3.96 14.46
CA LEU A 114 0.85 3.60 13.55
C LEU A 114 1.47 2.26 13.96
N MET A 115 1.65 2.03 15.25
CA MET A 115 2.16 0.75 15.78
C MET A 115 1.20 -0.40 15.46
N LEU A 116 -0.10 -0.20 15.65
CA LEU A 116 -1.13 -1.19 15.33
C LEU A 116 -1.14 -1.50 13.82
N ARG A 117 -1.10 -0.49 12.96
CA ARG A 117 -0.98 -0.66 11.50
C ARG A 117 0.24 -1.52 11.15
N ASN A 118 1.39 -1.21 11.71
CA ASN A 118 2.64 -1.94 11.44
C ASN A 118 2.60 -3.38 11.95
N ALA A 119 1.88 -3.66 13.02
CA ALA A 119 1.67 -5.02 13.53
C ALA A 119 0.70 -5.83 12.65
N ILE A 120 -0.29 -5.19 12.05
CA ILE A 120 -1.30 -5.86 11.20
C ILE A 120 -0.74 -6.19 9.80
N ILE A 121 0.13 -5.35 9.22
CA ILE A 121 0.67 -5.52 7.87
C ILE A 121 1.29 -6.92 7.65
N PRO A 122 2.17 -7.47 8.51
CA PRO A 122 2.74 -8.80 8.28
C PRO A 122 1.67 -9.90 8.32
N VAL A 123 0.64 -9.77 9.15
CA VAL A 123 -0.47 -10.73 9.24
C VAL A 123 -1.30 -10.72 7.95
N THR A 124 -1.65 -9.54 7.45
CA THR A 124 -2.40 -9.40 6.19
C THR A 124 -1.59 -9.88 4.98
N ASN A 125 -0.29 -9.60 4.94
CA ASN A 125 0.61 -10.10 3.89
C ASN A 125 0.72 -11.63 3.91
N PHE A 126 0.77 -12.24 5.09
CA PHE A 126 0.77 -13.70 5.22
C PHE A 126 -0.56 -14.29 4.73
N GLY A 127 -1.71 -13.74 5.16
CA GLY A 127 -3.03 -14.15 4.70
C GLY A 127 -3.19 -14.04 3.17
N SER A 128 -2.74 -12.92 2.60
CA SER A 128 -2.78 -12.70 1.15
C SER A 128 -1.92 -13.71 0.36
N LYS A 129 -0.73 -14.04 0.88
CA LYS A 129 0.14 -15.06 0.25
C LYS A 129 -0.45 -16.46 0.37
N LEU A 130 -1.18 -16.76 1.44
CA LEU A 130 -1.81 -18.06 1.65
C LEU A 130 -3.09 -18.22 0.83
N SER A 131 -3.74 -17.13 0.42
CA SER A 131 -5.02 -17.16 -0.32
C SER A 131 -4.92 -17.91 -1.64
N ILE A 132 -3.86 -17.67 -2.43
CA ILE A 132 -3.67 -18.32 -3.73
C ILE A 132 -3.51 -19.84 -3.60
N PRO A 133 -2.61 -20.38 -2.74
CA PRO A 133 -2.54 -21.82 -2.51
C PRO A 133 -3.84 -22.45 -2.02
N LEU A 134 -4.58 -21.74 -1.14
CA LEU A 134 -5.86 -22.23 -0.64
C LEU A 134 -6.94 -22.26 -1.74
N ILE A 135 -6.99 -21.25 -2.61
CA ILE A 135 -7.90 -21.23 -3.77
C ILE A 135 -7.58 -22.38 -4.72
N LEU A 136 -6.31 -22.58 -5.02
CA LEU A 136 -5.87 -23.68 -5.88
C LEU A 136 -6.20 -25.06 -5.26
N LEU A 137 -5.96 -25.22 -3.96
CA LEU A 137 -6.33 -26.43 -3.24
C LEU A 137 -7.84 -26.66 -3.27
N GLY A 138 -8.64 -25.64 -3.00
CA GLY A 138 -10.10 -25.71 -3.07
C GLY A 138 -10.62 -26.07 -4.47
N LEU A 139 -9.96 -25.53 -5.52
CA LEU A 139 -10.31 -25.84 -6.90
C LEU A 139 -9.99 -27.31 -7.22
N VAL A 140 -8.86 -27.84 -6.76
CA VAL A 140 -8.47 -29.26 -6.97
C VAL A 140 -9.40 -30.19 -6.22
N LEU A 141 -9.72 -29.91 -4.96
CA LEU A 141 -10.64 -30.72 -4.15
C LEU A 141 -12.08 -30.61 -4.66
N GLY A 142 -12.54 -29.41 -5.07
CA GLY A 142 -13.88 -29.20 -5.62
C GLY A 142 -14.08 -29.82 -7.02
N LEU A 143 -13.02 -30.01 -7.81
CA LEU A 143 -13.10 -30.73 -9.09
C LEU A 143 -13.35 -32.23 -8.91
N GLU A 144 -12.93 -32.80 -7.77
CA GLU A 144 -13.21 -34.22 -7.46
C GLU A 144 -14.70 -34.42 -7.11
N ASP A 145 -15.28 -33.52 -6.33
CA ASP A 145 -16.73 -33.57 -6.00
C ASP A 145 -17.62 -33.39 -7.24
N CYS A 146 -17.29 -32.42 -8.10
CA CYS A 146 -18.01 -32.20 -9.35
C CYS A 146 -17.89 -33.38 -10.32
N ARG A 147 -16.83 -34.18 -10.23
CA ARG A 147 -16.62 -35.37 -11.07
C ARG A 147 -17.47 -36.53 -10.62
N GLU A 148 -17.74 -36.67 -9.33
CA GLU A 148 -18.62 -37.71 -8.79
C GLU A 148 -20.10 -37.43 -9.07
N GLU A 149 -20.54 -36.18 -9.00
CA GLU A 149 -21.91 -35.77 -9.35
C GLU A 149 -22.21 -35.88 -10.85
N ALA A 150 -21.21 -35.69 -11.71
CA ALA A 150 -21.37 -35.75 -13.17
C ALA A 150 -21.43 -37.20 -13.71
N LEU A 151 -21.22 -38.21 -12.90
CA LEU A 151 -21.35 -39.62 -13.31
C LEU A 151 -22.85 -39.98 -13.41
N PRO A 152 -23.32 -40.49 -14.60
CA PRO A 152 -24.68 -40.95 -14.76
C PRO A 152 -25.03 -41.98 -13.70
N GLN A 153 -26.24 -41.88 -13.12
CA GLN A 153 -26.68 -42.77 -12.03
C GLN A 153 -26.56 -44.26 -12.35
N GLY A 154 -26.61 -44.63 -13.64
CA GLY A 154 -26.40 -45.99 -14.10
C GLY A 154 -24.97 -46.54 -13.91
N LEU A 155 -23.96 -45.69 -13.87
CA LEU A 155 -22.56 -46.11 -13.64
C LEU A 155 -22.23 -46.25 -12.15
N LYS A 156 -22.97 -45.61 -11.26
CA LYS A 156 -22.82 -45.74 -9.80
C LYS A 156 -23.25 -47.14 -9.32
N ALA A 157 -24.23 -47.74 -9.98
CA ALA A 157 -24.75 -49.09 -9.67
C ALA A 157 -23.76 -50.22 -10.05
N VAL A 158 -22.91 -50.02 -11.04
CA VAL A 158 -21.89 -51.03 -11.49
C VAL A 158 -20.69 -51.06 -10.59
N LYS A 159 -20.39 -50.00 -9.82
CA LYS A 159 -19.24 -49.90 -8.93
C LYS A 159 -19.50 -50.45 -7.52
N SER A 160 -20.77 -50.77 -7.20
CA SER A 160 -21.22 -51.32 -5.91
C SER A 160 -21.63 -52.80 -5.98
N ALA A 161 -21.46 -53.47 -7.12
CA ALA A 161 -21.61 -54.92 -7.33
C ALA A 161 -20.22 -55.58 -7.50
#